data_cde332a930905d03d9d164c47162c8ba
#
_entry.id   cde332a930905d03d9d164c47162c8ba
#
_cell.length_a   1.000
_cell.length_b   1.000
_cell.length_c   1.000
_cell.angle_alpha   90.00
_cell.angle_beta   90.00
_cell.angle_gamma   90.00
#
_symmetry.space_group_name_H-M   'P 1'
#
loop_
_entity.id
_entity.type
_entity.pdbx_description
1 polymer ?
#
loop_
_entity_poly.entity_id
_entity_poly.type
_entity_poly.pdbx_seq_one_letter_code
_entity_poly.pdbx_strand_id
1 'polypeptide(L)'
;WLKQRAEALNAMFEGEVTNLKQACVRFRLWAQELKPAVTHIMANDPDFDVVILKQAFKACGEMWPWGFWINRSYRTWTELAYPDPDSRRELLARCRGEGVHHNAGDDAKAQALCVQHCYQMLRSGEAFNGIE
;
A
#
# COMPACT_ATOMS: atom_id res chain seq x y z
N TRP A 1 -0.49 21.06 -2.96
CA TRP A 1 -0.86 20.25 -1.79
C TRP A 1 -2.34 20.42 -1.41
N LEU A 2 -2.86 21.65 -1.26
CA LEU A 2 -4.27 21.90 -0.89
C LEU A 2 -5.26 21.35 -1.94
N LYS A 3 -4.97 21.51 -3.23
CA LYS A 3 -5.81 20.98 -4.31
C LYS A 3 -5.87 19.46 -4.27
N GLN A 4 -4.74 18.77 -4.16
CA GLN A 4 -4.66 17.30 -4.06
C GLN A 4 -5.41 16.77 -2.83
N ARG A 5 -5.34 17.50 -1.70
CA ARG A 5 -6.10 17.15 -0.50
C ARG A 5 -7.61 17.27 -0.71
N ALA A 6 -8.07 18.29 -1.42
CA ALA A 6 -9.49 18.48 -1.73
C ALA A 6 -10.00 17.34 -2.65
N GLU A 7 -9.24 16.97 -3.69
CA GLU A 7 -9.57 15.85 -4.58
C GLU A 7 -9.64 14.52 -3.81
N ALA A 8 -8.67 14.25 -2.95
CA ALA A 8 -8.66 13.05 -2.11
C ALA A 8 -9.85 13.01 -1.13
N LEU A 9 -10.19 14.16 -0.52
CA LEU A 9 -11.34 14.26 0.37
C LEU A 9 -12.65 14.02 -0.39
N ASN A 10 -12.81 14.58 -1.58
CA ASN A 10 -14.00 14.34 -2.40
C ASN A 10 -14.12 12.86 -2.77
N ALA A 11 -13.03 12.23 -3.20
CA ALA A 11 -13.01 10.81 -3.53
C ALA A 11 -13.39 9.89 -2.35
N MET A 12 -13.11 10.31 -1.11
CA MET A 12 -13.54 9.55 0.09
C MET A 12 -15.05 9.52 0.29
N PHE A 13 -15.76 10.54 -0.22
CA PHE A 13 -17.22 10.65 -0.10
C PHE A 13 -17.95 10.25 -1.39
N GLU A 14 -17.22 9.91 -2.45
CA GLU A 14 -17.76 9.34 -3.68
C GLU A 14 -17.93 7.83 -3.49
N GLY A 15 -19.14 7.36 -3.35
CA GLY A 15 -19.44 5.94 -3.28
C GLY A 15 -20.44 5.55 -2.20
N GLU A 16 -20.61 4.25 -2.04
CA GLU A 16 -21.50 3.70 -1.01
C GLU A 16 -20.92 3.92 0.38
N VAL A 17 -21.64 4.67 1.20
CA VAL A 17 -21.29 4.83 2.62
C VAL A 17 -21.57 3.54 3.36
N THR A 18 -20.56 2.99 4.00
CA THR A 18 -20.67 1.78 4.83
C THR A 18 -20.17 2.07 6.25
N ASN A 19 -20.71 1.36 7.24
CA ASN A 19 -20.18 1.49 8.60
C ASN A 19 -18.87 0.70 8.76
N LEU A 20 -18.09 1.04 9.78
CA LEU A 20 -16.78 0.46 10.03
C LEU A 20 -16.82 -1.08 10.13
N LYS A 21 -17.84 -1.64 10.79
CA LYS A 21 -17.99 -3.09 10.93
C LYS A 21 -18.18 -3.77 9.59
N GLN A 22 -19.07 -3.24 8.76
CA GLN A 22 -19.30 -3.78 7.40
C GLN A 22 -18.03 -3.67 6.54
N ALA A 23 -17.28 -2.58 6.64
CA ALA A 23 -16.00 -2.43 5.95
C ALA A 23 -14.99 -3.50 6.39
N CYS A 24 -14.84 -3.73 7.68
CA CYS A 24 -13.96 -4.77 8.22
C CYS A 24 -14.39 -6.19 7.78
N VAL A 25 -15.69 -6.49 7.79
CA VAL A 25 -16.23 -7.78 7.31
C VAL A 25 -15.94 -7.97 5.82
N ARG A 26 -16.27 -6.98 4.98
CA ARG A 26 -15.99 -7.03 3.52
C ARG A 26 -14.50 -7.23 3.25
N PHE A 27 -13.65 -6.47 3.95
CA PHE A 27 -12.19 -6.62 3.83
C PHE A 27 -11.72 -8.03 4.22
N ARG A 28 -12.21 -8.58 5.33
CA ARG A 28 -11.85 -9.94 5.78
C ARG A 28 -12.27 -11.00 4.76
N LEU A 29 -13.49 -10.92 4.24
CA LEU A 29 -13.99 -11.86 3.23
C LEU A 29 -13.15 -11.79 1.96
N TRP A 30 -12.91 -10.58 1.45
CA TRP A 30 -12.01 -10.37 0.31
C TRP A 30 -10.62 -10.95 0.54
N ALA A 31 -10.02 -10.71 1.72
CA ALA A 31 -8.70 -11.24 2.05
C ALA A 31 -8.64 -12.78 2.07
N GLN A 32 -9.74 -13.43 2.47
CA GLN A 32 -9.85 -14.89 2.49
C GLN A 32 -10.06 -15.51 1.10
N GLU A 33 -10.63 -14.76 0.17
CA GLU A 33 -10.85 -15.19 -1.22
C GLU A 33 -9.62 -15.09 -2.10
N LEU A 34 -8.58 -14.32 -1.69
CA LEU A 34 -7.36 -14.14 -2.48
C LEU A 34 -6.63 -15.47 -2.72
N LYS A 35 -6.33 -15.74 -4.00
CA LYS A 35 -5.57 -16.90 -4.44
C LYS A 35 -4.41 -16.46 -5.34
N PRO A 36 -3.18 -16.94 -5.13
CA PRO A 36 -2.73 -17.76 -3.98
C PRO A 36 -2.89 -17.04 -2.64
N ALA A 37 -2.78 -17.78 -1.54
CA ALA A 37 -2.88 -17.20 -0.20
C ALA A 37 -1.85 -16.08 0.00
N VAL A 38 -2.26 -15.03 0.71
CA VAL A 38 -1.41 -13.87 1.00
C VAL A 38 -0.24 -14.28 1.90
N THR A 39 0.97 -14.11 1.40
CA THR A 39 2.22 -14.41 2.13
C THR A 39 2.88 -13.17 2.71
N HIS A 40 2.61 -12.00 2.14
CA HIS A 40 3.16 -10.72 2.58
C HIS A 40 2.12 -9.61 2.44
N ILE A 41 2.11 -8.70 3.41
CA ILE A 41 1.36 -7.45 3.36
C ILE A 41 2.38 -6.32 3.36
N MET A 42 2.35 -5.50 2.34
CA MET A 42 3.16 -4.30 2.28
C MET A 42 2.36 -3.10 2.76
N ALA A 43 2.92 -2.35 3.70
CA ALA A 43 2.41 -1.05 4.10
C ALA A 43 3.53 -0.03 4.04
N ASN A 44 3.20 1.24 3.79
CA ASN A 44 4.20 2.30 3.76
C ASN A 44 4.94 2.37 5.11
N ASP A 45 4.16 2.26 6.18
CA ASP A 45 4.67 2.07 7.54
C ASP A 45 3.77 1.05 8.26
N PRO A 46 4.23 -0.22 8.44
CA PRO A 46 3.42 -1.24 9.10
C PRO A 46 3.06 -0.89 10.55
N ASP A 47 3.91 -0.12 11.22
CA ASP A 47 3.69 0.30 12.62
C ASP A 47 2.63 1.41 12.72
N PHE A 48 2.24 2.00 11.60
CA PHE A 48 1.15 2.97 11.51
C PHE A 48 -0.09 2.36 10.84
N ASP A 49 -0.01 2.03 9.55
CA ASP A 49 -1.16 1.59 8.74
C ASP A 49 -1.78 0.30 9.27
N VAL A 50 -0.95 -0.71 9.54
CA VAL A 50 -1.41 -2.03 10.01
C VAL A 50 -1.95 -1.94 11.44
N VAL A 51 -1.34 -1.12 12.29
CA VAL A 51 -1.82 -0.93 13.67
C VAL A 51 -3.19 -0.28 13.69
N ILE A 52 -3.42 0.77 12.88
CA ILE A 52 -4.73 1.43 12.77
C ILE A 52 -5.79 0.44 12.29
N LEU A 53 -5.50 -0.34 11.24
CA LEU A 53 -6.43 -1.34 10.72
C LEU A 53 -6.75 -2.42 11.77
N LYS A 54 -5.75 -2.94 12.47
CA LYS A 54 -5.97 -3.92 13.55
C LYS A 54 -6.86 -3.37 14.67
N GLN A 55 -6.68 -2.10 15.04
CA GLN A 55 -7.55 -1.45 16.03
C GLN A 55 -8.98 -1.30 15.53
N ALA A 56 -9.17 -0.98 14.24
CA ALA A 56 -10.50 -0.93 13.63
C ALA A 56 -11.20 -2.30 13.69
N PHE A 57 -10.50 -3.37 13.32
CA PHE A 57 -11.01 -4.74 13.42
C PHE A 57 -11.38 -5.10 14.87
N LYS A 58 -10.49 -4.82 15.82
CA LYS A 58 -10.74 -5.06 17.25
C LYS A 58 -11.96 -4.28 17.76
N ALA A 59 -12.10 -3.01 17.39
CA ALA A 59 -13.24 -2.18 17.78
C ALA A 59 -14.58 -2.70 17.27
N CYS A 60 -14.57 -3.42 16.14
CA CYS A 60 -15.76 -4.02 15.55
C CYS A 60 -16.04 -5.46 16.02
N GLY A 61 -15.17 -6.05 16.85
CA GLY A 61 -15.24 -7.45 17.24
C GLY A 61 -14.90 -8.42 16.11
N GLU A 62 -14.19 -7.96 15.07
CA GLU A 62 -13.78 -8.77 13.92
C GLU A 62 -12.32 -9.23 14.06
N MET A 63 -12.04 -10.43 13.54
CA MET A 63 -10.67 -10.94 13.53
C MET A 63 -9.86 -10.38 12.37
N TRP A 64 -8.66 -9.90 12.68
CA TRP A 64 -7.66 -9.58 11.67
C TRP A 64 -7.28 -10.84 10.89
N PRO A 65 -7.33 -10.84 9.54
CA PRO A 65 -7.22 -12.07 8.75
C PRO A 65 -5.81 -12.66 8.68
N TRP A 66 -4.78 -11.94 9.10
CA TRP A 66 -3.39 -12.32 8.89
C TRP A 66 -2.53 -12.31 10.16
N GLY A 67 -1.48 -13.12 10.20
CA GLY A 67 -0.48 -13.10 11.27
C GLY A 67 0.46 -11.88 11.16
N PHE A 68 1.06 -11.48 12.28
CA PHE A 68 1.99 -10.33 12.30
C PHE A 68 3.28 -10.58 11.49
N TRP A 69 3.68 -11.82 11.32
CA TRP A 69 4.91 -12.22 10.63
C TRP A 69 4.92 -11.97 9.13
N ILE A 70 3.76 -11.67 8.51
CA ILE A 70 3.69 -11.36 7.08
C ILE A 70 3.78 -9.88 6.78
N ASN A 71 3.81 -9.00 7.79
CA ASN A 71 3.93 -7.56 7.59
C ASN A 71 5.31 -7.19 7.05
N ARG A 72 5.34 -6.32 6.06
CA ARG A 72 6.57 -5.80 5.43
C ARG A 72 6.48 -4.29 5.28
N SER A 73 7.63 -3.62 5.44
CA SER A 73 7.74 -2.19 5.21
C SER A 73 8.04 -1.92 3.73
N TYR A 74 7.16 -1.17 3.08
CA TYR A 74 7.39 -0.66 1.73
C TYR A 74 8.65 0.19 1.66
N ARG A 75 8.87 1.06 2.64
CA ARG A 75 10.06 1.93 2.70
C ARG A 75 11.35 1.13 2.74
N THR A 76 11.45 0.16 3.64
CA THR A 76 12.64 -0.69 3.73
C THR A 76 12.90 -1.42 2.42
N TRP A 77 11.85 -1.93 1.78
CA TRP A 77 11.97 -2.65 0.52
C TRP A 77 12.49 -1.76 -0.62
N THR A 78 11.93 -0.55 -0.72
CA THR A 78 12.36 0.42 -1.74
C THR A 78 13.76 0.98 -1.47
N GLU A 79 14.16 1.16 -0.21
CA GLU A 79 15.51 1.58 0.17
C GLU A 79 16.59 0.56 -0.17
N LEU A 80 16.27 -0.72 -0.03
CA LEU A 80 17.19 -1.80 -0.44
C LEU A 80 17.42 -1.83 -1.96
N ALA A 81 16.36 -1.62 -2.74
CA ALA A 81 16.43 -1.64 -4.20
C ALA A 81 16.99 -0.32 -4.78
N TYR A 82 16.64 0.79 -4.16
CA TYR A 82 17.00 2.16 -4.59
C TYR A 82 17.51 2.95 -3.39
N PRO A 83 18.80 2.89 -3.06
CA PRO A 83 19.39 3.59 -1.90
C PRO A 83 19.25 5.10 -1.97
N ASP A 84 19.31 5.67 -3.18
CA ASP A 84 19.18 7.12 -3.40
C ASP A 84 17.71 7.58 -3.23
N PRO A 85 17.46 8.62 -2.37
CA PRO A 85 16.10 9.12 -2.13
C PRO A 85 15.41 9.74 -3.35
N ASP A 86 16.17 10.35 -4.27
CA ASP A 86 15.61 10.97 -5.46
C ASP A 86 15.11 9.91 -6.43
N SER A 87 15.90 8.88 -6.67
CA SER A 87 15.51 7.71 -7.47
C SER A 87 14.23 7.04 -6.92
N ARG A 88 14.09 6.93 -5.60
CA ARG A 88 12.85 6.40 -5.00
C ARG A 88 11.63 7.29 -5.27
N ARG A 89 11.80 8.61 -5.17
CA ARG A 89 10.71 9.57 -5.47
C ARG A 89 10.29 9.51 -6.94
N GLU A 90 11.25 9.41 -7.82
CA GLU A 90 11.02 9.28 -9.25
C GLU A 90 10.31 7.97 -9.59
N LEU A 91 10.76 6.84 -9.05
CA LEU A 91 10.09 5.55 -9.21
C LEU A 91 8.62 5.62 -8.77
N LEU A 92 8.36 6.18 -7.57
CA LEU A 92 7.00 6.31 -7.07
C LEU A 92 6.13 7.21 -7.94
N ALA A 93 6.69 8.33 -8.43
CA ALA A 93 5.97 9.23 -9.34
C ALA A 93 5.60 8.53 -10.65
N ARG A 94 6.52 7.77 -11.24
CA ARG A 94 6.26 6.96 -12.45
C ARG A 94 5.19 5.89 -12.21
N CYS A 95 5.27 5.16 -11.10
CA CYS A 95 4.30 4.13 -10.76
C CYS A 95 2.90 4.70 -10.50
N ARG A 96 2.81 5.93 -9.99
CA ARG A 96 1.53 6.59 -9.76
C ARG A 96 0.87 7.04 -11.07
N GLY A 97 1.65 7.54 -12.03
CA GLY A 97 1.13 8.10 -13.28
C GLY A 97 0.12 9.22 -12.99
N GLU A 98 -1.09 9.10 -13.53
CA GLU A 98 -2.19 10.07 -13.36
C GLU A 98 -3.02 9.85 -12.08
N GLY A 99 -2.65 8.88 -11.24
CA GLY A 99 -3.37 8.58 -9.99
C GLY A 99 -3.39 9.75 -9.01
N VAL A 100 -4.48 9.87 -8.26
CA VAL A 100 -4.68 10.94 -7.28
C VAL A 100 -3.89 10.64 -6.01
N HIS A 101 -2.97 11.54 -5.66
CA HIS A 101 -2.18 11.42 -4.43
C HIS A 101 -3.08 11.54 -3.19
N HIS A 102 -2.86 10.70 -2.19
CA HIS A 102 -3.70 10.52 -1.01
C HIS A 102 -5.08 9.86 -1.27
N ASN A 103 -5.34 9.38 -2.48
CA ASN A 103 -6.38 8.39 -2.68
C ASN A 103 -5.81 7.01 -2.30
N ALA A 104 -6.43 6.32 -1.34
CA ALA A 104 -5.90 5.08 -0.78
C ALA A 104 -5.74 3.97 -1.85
N GLY A 105 -6.66 3.89 -2.81
CA GLY A 105 -6.59 2.91 -3.91
C GLY A 105 -5.44 3.21 -4.87
N ASP A 106 -5.29 4.48 -5.29
CA ASP A 106 -4.23 4.91 -6.20
C ASP A 106 -2.85 4.79 -5.54
N ASP A 107 -2.73 5.17 -4.27
CA ASP A 107 -1.48 5.04 -3.52
C ASP A 107 -1.10 3.56 -3.33
N ALA A 108 -2.05 2.68 -3.00
CA ALA A 108 -1.80 1.24 -2.88
C ALA A 108 -1.37 0.61 -4.22
N LYS A 109 -2.01 1.00 -5.33
CA LYS A 109 -1.65 0.56 -6.67
C LYS A 109 -0.24 1.01 -7.07
N ALA A 110 0.10 2.28 -6.83
CA ALA A 110 1.43 2.82 -7.10
C ALA A 110 2.50 2.09 -6.29
N GLN A 111 2.27 1.86 -5.00
CA GLN A 111 3.18 1.11 -4.14
C GLN A 111 3.35 -0.34 -4.60
N ALA A 112 2.28 -1.01 -5.02
CA ALA A 112 2.37 -2.37 -5.55
C ALA A 112 3.24 -2.45 -6.81
N LEU A 113 3.09 -1.51 -7.74
CA LEU A 113 3.95 -1.41 -8.92
C LEU A 113 5.42 -1.14 -8.55
N CYS A 114 5.68 -0.24 -7.60
CA CYS A 114 7.03 -0.01 -7.10
C CYS A 114 7.66 -1.27 -6.50
N VAL A 115 6.89 -2.03 -5.71
CA VAL A 115 7.38 -3.30 -5.13
C VAL A 115 7.74 -4.31 -6.21
N GLN A 116 6.95 -4.41 -7.27
CA GLN A 116 7.26 -5.26 -8.42
C GLN A 116 8.57 -4.85 -9.09
N HIS A 117 8.80 -3.57 -9.33
CA HIS A 117 10.07 -3.05 -9.85
C HIS A 117 11.24 -3.36 -8.92
N CYS A 118 11.10 -3.08 -7.63
CA CYS A 118 12.14 -3.39 -6.64
C CYS A 118 12.49 -4.89 -6.62
N TYR A 119 11.48 -5.74 -6.72
CA TYR A 119 11.68 -7.19 -6.76
C TYR A 119 12.47 -7.62 -8.00
N GLN A 120 12.16 -7.06 -9.17
CA GLN A 120 12.90 -7.34 -10.41
C GLN A 120 14.35 -6.90 -10.30
N MET A 121 14.59 -5.67 -9.81
CA MET A 121 15.93 -5.12 -9.59
C MET A 121 16.78 -6.00 -8.67
N LEU A 122 16.24 -6.37 -7.52
CA LEU A 122 16.94 -7.19 -6.53
C LEU A 122 17.24 -8.61 -7.05
N ARG A 123 16.43 -9.13 -7.98
CA ARG A 123 16.66 -10.45 -8.59
C ARG A 123 17.65 -10.42 -9.73
N SER A 124 17.67 -9.37 -10.56
CA SER A 124 18.57 -9.27 -11.70
C SER A 124 20.02 -9.01 -11.27
N GLY A 125 20.25 -8.53 -10.05
CA GLY A 125 21.55 -8.08 -9.58
C GLY A 125 22.07 -6.84 -10.31
N GLU A 126 21.25 -6.23 -11.15
CA GLU A 126 21.56 -4.98 -11.82
C GLU A 126 21.46 -3.84 -10.80
N ALA A 127 22.61 -3.29 -10.41
CA ALA A 127 22.62 -2.00 -9.74
C ALA A 127 21.92 -0.98 -10.67
N PHE A 128 21.03 -0.18 -10.12
CA PHE A 128 20.35 0.87 -10.87
C PHE A 128 21.38 1.82 -11.46
N ASN A 129 21.77 1.59 -12.70
CA ASN A 129 22.45 2.56 -13.54
C ASN A 129 21.36 3.48 -14.08
N GLY A 130 21.36 4.71 -13.60
CA GLY A 130 20.34 5.73 -13.78
C GLY A 130 19.51 5.63 -15.05
N ILE A 131 18.28 6.07 -14.94
CA ILE A 131 17.37 6.18 -16.08
C ILE A 131 17.94 7.25 -17.01
N GLU A 132 18.48 6.86 -18.20
CA GLU A 132 18.72 7.78 -19.30
C GLU A 132 17.39 8.25 -19.90
#